data_9789fe4503e74fa57aaed97a39c81a6c
#
_entry.id   9789fe4503e74fa57aaed97a39c81a6c
#
_cell.length_a   1.000
_cell.length_b   1.000
_cell.length_c   1.000
_cell.angle_alpha   90.00
_cell.angle_beta   90.00
_cell.angle_gamma   90.00
#
_symmetry.space_group_name_H-M   'P 1'
#
loop_
_entity.id
_entity.type
_entity.pdbx_description
1 polymer ?
#
loop_
_entity_poly.entity_id
_entity_poly.type
_entity_poly.pdbx_seq_one_letter_code
_entity_poly.pdbx_strand_id
1 'polypeptide(L)'
;MTTLYLLTDDLRLADNPALAAAARDTALAVACCIDESLFTRDKFGCQGMGPLRWQFQRESLLDLTQSLAELGHTLHILRGSPQEVYADILQNHRFDRVVRARGHEFGRITWWQNLKRRFPGIEFVEVDASTLYGVDDVSSADFSGSFSAFRRQLGEAPLRTLVPTPATLPAPVELESELIVTPEPGDISGGALAGNQHLDSYFATRAASTYKETRNQLEGESFATGFSPYLANGCLSPVQIANRLKTYEQDHGANDSTEWILFELLWREFFRWYGRQHGEKLYAFAGINGQRPLTTFYQDRFNRWRDGNTPWDIVNACMRELKQTGQLSNRGRQIVASCLVNELGLDWRCGASYFTQQLIDYDPCSNWGNWQYIAGVGADPRGGRHFNLDKQAELWDPDQQYRSRWCEGKAASTIDSFDYYGWPQDAAAP
;
A
#
# COMPACT_ATOMS: atom_id res chain seq x y z
N MET A 1 -27.39 14.23 -16.42
CA MET A 1 -27.30 13.13 -15.43
C MET A 1 -26.65 13.66 -14.17
N THR A 2 -27.02 13.14 -13.02
CA THR A 2 -26.42 13.46 -11.72
C THR A 2 -25.54 12.30 -11.29
N THR A 3 -24.26 12.57 -11.04
CA THR A 3 -23.25 11.56 -10.74
C THR A 3 -22.74 11.66 -9.31
N LEU A 4 -22.59 10.53 -8.64
CA LEU A 4 -21.87 10.37 -7.39
C LEU A 4 -20.49 9.76 -7.70
N TYR A 5 -19.42 10.51 -7.41
CA TYR A 5 -18.05 10.03 -7.54
C TYR A 5 -17.52 9.58 -6.17
N LEU A 6 -17.15 8.31 -6.08
CA LEU A 6 -16.64 7.68 -4.86
C LEU A 6 -15.11 7.59 -4.92
N LEU A 7 -14.45 8.42 -4.15
CA LEU A 7 -13.00 8.38 -3.97
C LEU A 7 -12.56 7.16 -3.18
N THR A 8 -11.47 6.55 -3.63
CA THR A 8 -10.82 5.42 -2.96
C THR A 8 -9.31 5.65 -2.84
N ASP A 9 -8.50 5.13 -3.78
CA ASP A 9 -7.02 5.32 -3.85
C ASP A 9 -6.67 6.29 -4.99
N ASP A 10 -7.37 7.39 -5.11
CA ASP A 10 -7.26 8.35 -6.20
C ASP A 10 -7.42 9.80 -5.69
N LEU A 11 -6.78 10.09 -4.54
CA LEU A 11 -6.85 11.39 -3.85
C LEU A 11 -6.07 12.47 -4.59
N ARG A 12 -6.48 12.77 -5.84
CA ARG A 12 -5.86 13.77 -6.70
C ARG A 12 -6.82 14.27 -7.79
N LEU A 13 -6.54 15.43 -8.37
CA LEU A 13 -7.25 15.94 -9.55
C LEU A 13 -6.52 15.56 -10.85
N ALA A 14 -5.18 15.68 -10.89
CA ALA A 14 -4.36 15.41 -12.06
C ALA A 14 -4.29 13.90 -12.34
N ASP A 15 -4.33 13.53 -13.62
CA ASP A 15 -4.35 12.13 -14.06
C ASP A 15 -5.36 11.26 -13.28
N ASN A 16 -6.57 11.79 -13.13
CA ASN A 16 -7.68 11.07 -12.51
C ASN A 16 -8.77 10.73 -13.54
N PRO A 17 -8.65 9.59 -14.24
CA PRO A 17 -9.64 9.16 -15.23
C PRO A 17 -11.05 8.95 -14.66
N ALA A 18 -11.16 8.55 -13.37
CA ALA A 18 -12.44 8.35 -12.72
C ALA A 18 -13.17 9.68 -12.48
N LEU A 19 -12.46 10.70 -11.98
CA LEU A 19 -12.99 12.06 -11.87
C LEU A 19 -13.36 12.62 -13.25
N ALA A 20 -12.50 12.42 -14.26
CA ALA A 20 -12.79 12.86 -15.63
C ALA A 20 -14.03 12.18 -16.23
N ALA A 21 -14.27 10.91 -15.89
CA ALA A 21 -15.50 10.21 -16.30
C ALA A 21 -16.73 10.74 -15.56
N ALA A 22 -16.62 11.03 -14.25
CA ALA A 22 -17.70 11.60 -13.44
C ALA A 22 -18.04 13.04 -13.85
N ALA A 23 -17.06 13.81 -14.28
CA ALA A 23 -17.21 15.20 -14.70
C ALA A 23 -17.87 15.40 -16.08
N ARG A 24 -18.26 14.32 -16.78
CA ARG A 24 -18.98 14.41 -18.07
C ARG A 24 -20.45 14.73 -17.92
N ASP A 25 -21.01 14.56 -16.74
CA ASP A 25 -22.42 14.75 -16.46
C ASP A 25 -22.72 16.21 -16.05
N THR A 26 -23.99 16.54 -15.76
CA THR A 26 -24.42 17.93 -15.51
C THR A 26 -24.30 18.33 -14.05
N ALA A 27 -24.32 17.36 -13.12
CA ALA A 27 -24.19 17.59 -11.69
C ALA A 27 -23.35 16.47 -11.04
N LEU A 28 -22.55 16.83 -10.04
CA LEU A 28 -21.56 15.94 -9.43
C LEU A 28 -21.52 16.12 -7.91
N ALA A 29 -21.60 15.00 -7.16
CA ALA A 29 -21.17 14.92 -5.78
C ALA A 29 -19.83 14.14 -5.72
N VAL A 30 -18.88 14.63 -4.93
CA VAL A 30 -17.60 13.96 -4.69
C VAL A 30 -17.56 13.49 -3.24
N ALA A 31 -17.46 12.20 -2.99
CA ALA A 31 -17.54 11.61 -1.65
C ALA A 31 -16.42 10.64 -1.35
N CYS A 32 -15.94 10.66 -0.11
CA CYS A 32 -14.99 9.71 0.46
C CYS A 32 -15.56 9.15 1.76
N CYS A 33 -15.59 7.82 1.92
CA CYS A 33 -16.03 7.18 3.16
C CYS A 33 -14.83 6.69 3.95
N ILE A 34 -14.72 7.13 5.21
CA ILE A 34 -13.79 6.62 6.19
C ILE A 34 -14.42 5.35 6.81
N ASP A 35 -13.87 4.20 6.47
CA ASP A 35 -14.34 2.92 6.99
C ASP A 35 -13.96 2.77 8.46
N GLU A 36 -14.95 2.80 9.36
CA GLU A 36 -14.74 2.69 10.80
C GLU A 36 -14.19 1.33 11.23
N SER A 37 -14.38 0.29 10.44
CA SER A 37 -13.82 -1.03 10.73
C SER A 37 -12.29 -1.02 10.76
N LEU A 38 -11.66 -0.08 10.05
CA LEU A 38 -10.19 0.09 10.04
C LEU A 38 -9.62 0.48 11.40
N PHE A 39 -10.44 1.05 12.30
CA PHE A 39 -10.02 1.46 13.64
C PHE A 39 -10.32 0.39 14.71
N THR A 40 -10.91 -0.73 14.33
CA THR A 40 -11.12 -1.88 15.21
C THR A 40 -9.91 -2.83 15.18
N ARG A 41 -9.69 -3.56 16.27
CA ARG A 41 -8.60 -4.54 16.35
C ARG A 41 -9.02 -5.87 15.73
N ASP A 42 -8.14 -6.45 14.96
CA ASP A 42 -8.29 -7.79 14.45
C ASP A 42 -7.91 -8.87 15.49
N LYS A 43 -7.92 -10.13 15.06
CA LYS A 43 -7.57 -11.29 15.91
C LYS A 43 -6.11 -11.31 16.40
N PHE A 44 -5.24 -10.51 15.80
CA PHE A 44 -3.84 -10.36 16.21
C PHE A 44 -3.61 -9.13 17.10
N GLY A 45 -4.68 -8.36 17.38
CA GLY A 45 -4.66 -7.15 18.18
C GLY A 45 -4.21 -5.90 17.39
N CYS A 46 -4.09 -5.99 16.06
CA CYS A 46 -3.73 -4.89 15.18
C CYS A 46 -4.97 -4.18 14.62
N GLN A 47 -4.86 -2.88 14.38
CA GLN A 47 -5.89 -2.10 13.68
C GLN A 47 -5.62 -2.07 12.18
N GLY A 48 -6.65 -1.91 11.37
CA GLY A 48 -6.51 -1.69 9.94
C GLY A 48 -5.92 -0.31 9.58
N MET A 49 -5.94 0.64 10.51
CA MET A 49 -5.44 2.01 10.35
C MET A 49 -4.74 2.45 11.64
N GLY A 50 -3.42 2.63 11.59
CA GLY A 50 -2.64 3.19 12.70
C GLY A 50 -2.55 4.72 12.66
N PRO A 51 -2.07 5.34 13.74
CA PRO A 51 -2.06 6.80 13.87
C PRO A 51 -1.28 7.52 12.76
N LEU A 52 -0.07 7.08 12.43
CA LEU A 52 0.78 7.71 11.42
C LEU A 52 0.18 7.59 10.01
N ARG A 53 -0.36 6.41 9.68
CA ARG A 53 -1.05 6.21 8.41
C ARG A 53 -2.31 7.06 8.32
N TRP A 54 -3.10 7.15 9.41
CA TRP A 54 -4.28 7.99 9.47
C TRP A 54 -3.94 9.48 9.34
N GLN A 55 -2.85 9.92 9.95
CA GLN A 55 -2.34 11.28 9.81
C GLN A 55 -2.05 11.62 8.35
N PHE A 56 -1.26 10.81 7.65
CA PHE A 56 -0.95 11.00 6.23
C PHE A 56 -2.21 11.03 5.35
N GLN A 57 -3.18 10.15 5.64
CA GLN A 57 -4.44 10.15 4.91
C GLN A 57 -5.28 11.39 5.16
N ARG A 58 -5.34 11.90 6.42
CA ARG A 58 -6.03 13.16 6.73
C ARG A 58 -5.43 14.35 5.99
N GLU A 59 -4.11 14.46 5.97
CA GLU A 59 -3.41 15.51 5.20
C GLU A 59 -3.76 15.41 3.72
N SER A 60 -3.79 14.20 3.16
CA SER A 60 -4.16 13.96 1.76
C SER A 60 -5.61 14.34 1.45
N LEU A 61 -6.54 14.09 2.37
CA LEU A 61 -7.94 14.48 2.21
C LEU A 61 -8.12 16.01 2.33
N LEU A 62 -7.37 16.67 3.20
CA LEU A 62 -7.41 18.13 3.33
C LEU A 62 -6.85 18.83 2.09
N ASP A 63 -5.73 18.34 1.54
CA ASP A 63 -5.16 18.84 0.28
C ASP A 63 -6.16 18.72 -0.87
N LEU A 64 -6.82 17.57 -0.99
CA LEU A 64 -7.86 17.38 -2.01
C LEU A 64 -9.11 18.25 -1.76
N THR A 65 -9.52 18.43 -0.49
CA THR A 65 -10.63 19.33 -0.12
C THR A 65 -10.35 20.76 -0.60
N GLN A 66 -9.14 21.25 -0.38
CA GLN A 66 -8.72 22.57 -0.84
C GLN A 66 -8.71 22.65 -2.38
N SER A 67 -8.13 21.65 -3.04
CA SER A 67 -8.07 21.60 -4.51
C SER A 67 -9.45 21.54 -5.17
N LEU A 68 -10.42 20.83 -4.58
CA LEU A 68 -11.80 20.81 -5.04
C LEU A 68 -12.53 22.13 -4.78
N ALA A 69 -12.26 22.79 -3.64
CA ALA A 69 -12.85 24.08 -3.31
C ALA A 69 -12.43 25.18 -4.31
N GLU A 70 -11.18 25.13 -4.82
CA GLU A 70 -10.70 26.02 -5.89
C GLU A 70 -11.49 25.85 -7.21
N LEU A 71 -12.08 24.66 -7.41
CA LEU A 71 -12.97 24.35 -8.55
C LEU A 71 -14.45 24.55 -8.21
N GLY A 72 -14.77 25.14 -7.05
CA GLY A 72 -16.15 25.38 -6.59
C GLY A 72 -16.89 24.12 -6.12
N HIS A 73 -16.16 23.08 -5.70
CA HIS A 73 -16.72 21.80 -5.24
C HIS A 73 -16.37 21.49 -3.78
N THR A 74 -17.25 20.72 -3.14
CA THR A 74 -17.07 20.18 -1.79
C THR A 74 -16.62 18.71 -1.88
N LEU A 75 -15.61 18.33 -1.09
CA LEU A 75 -15.33 16.93 -0.78
C LEU A 75 -16.20 16.50 0.41
N HIS A 76 -17.16 15.62 0.17
CA HIS A 76 -18.01 15.08 1.22
C HIS A 76 -17.32 13.93 1.95
N ILE A 77 -16.96 14.15 3.20
CA ILE A 77 -16.36 13.14 4.06
C ILE A 77 -17.47 12.45 4.84
N LEU A 78 -17.53 11.15 4.70
CA LEU A 78 -18.53 10.28 5.31
C LEU A 78 -17.81 9.29 6.23
N ARG A 79 -18.53 8.75 7.23
CA ARG A 79 -17.95 7.81 8.18
C ARG A 79 -18.90 6.63 8.41
N GLY A 80 -18.35 5.41 8.47
CA GLY A 80 -19.11 4.19 8.73
C GLY A 80 -18.69 3.04 7.83
N SER A 81 -19.56 2.04 7.66
CA SER A 81 -19.37 0.99 6.67
C SER A 81 -19.60 1.55 5.26
N PRO A 82 -18.64 1.53 4.33
CA PRO A 82 -18.80 2.11 3.00
C PRO A 82 -20.04 1.58 2.26
N GLN A 83 -20.32 0.28 2.40
CA GLN A 83 -21.52 -0.32 1.77
C GLN A 83 -22.82 0.29 2.28
N GLU A 84 -22.96 0.49 3.61
CA GLU A 84 -24.19 1.02 4.19
C GLU A 84 -24.29 2.53 4.00
N VAL A 85 -23.20 3.27 4.18
CA VAL A 85 -23.17 4.72 3.99
C VAL A 85 -23.54 5.10 2.55
N TYR A 86 -22.93 4.45 1.56
CA TYR A 86 -23.28 4.73 0.17
C TYR A 86 -24.68 4.23 -0.23
N ALA A 87 -25.14 3.13 0.39
CA ALA A 87 -26.51 2.69 0.17
C ALA A 87 -27.55 3.69 0.71
N ASP A 88 -27.28 4.30 1.87
CA ASP A 88 -28.14 5.33 2.43
C ASP A 88 -28.19 6.59 1.55
N ILE A 89 -27.05 7.05 1.05
CA ILE A 89 -26.98 8.17 0.10
C ILE A 89 -27.80 7.87 -1.15
N LEU A 90 -27.65 6.68 -1.74
CA LEU A 90 -28.39 6.30 -2.95
C LEU A 90 -29.88 6.10 -2.75
N GLN A 91 -30.32 5.90 -1.50
CA GLN A 91 -31.76 5.85 -1.14
C GLN A 91 -32.35 7.26 -0.93
N ASN A 92 -31.59 8.17 -0.34
CA ASN A 92 -32.07 9.48 0.08
C ASN A 92 -31.84 10.58 -0.97
N HIS A 93 -30.91 10.36 -1.92
CA HIS A 93 -30.60 11.27 -3.00
C HIS A 93 -30.78 10.61 -4.37
N ARG A 94 -31.16 11.40 -5.37
CA ARG A 94 -31.35 10.89 -6.73
C ARG A 94 -30.05 11.01 -7.53
N PHE A 95 -29.41 9.88 -7.79
CA PHE A 95 -28.27 9.77 -8.70
C PHE A 95 -28.60 8.84 -9.86
N ASP A 96 -28.18 9.25 -11.07
CA ASP A 96 -28.32 8.44 -12.29
C ASP A 96 -27.12 7.51 -12.47
N ARG A 97 -25.94 7.93 -11.96
CA ARG A 97 -24.67 7.25 -12.13
C ARG A 97 -23.82 7.28 -10.85
N VAL A 98 -23.08 6.21 -10.62
CA VAL A 98 -22.01 6.12 -9.60
C VAL A 98 -20.70 5.77 -10.28
N VAL A 99 -19.67 6.55 -10.06
CA VAL A 99 -18.33 6.36 -10.64
C VAL A 99 -17.31 6.15 -9.55
N ARG A 100 -16.34 5.27 -9.75
CA ARG A 100 -15.16 5.13 -8.87
C ARG A 100 -13.91 4.70 -9.64
N ALA A 101 -12.75 4.87 -9.02
CA ALA A 101 -11.56 4.15 -9.45
C ALA A 101 -11.74 2.63 -9.26
N ARG A 102 -11.22 1.83 -10.20
CA ARG A 102 -11.33 0.36 -10.15
C ARG A 102 -10.66 -0.19 -8.90
N GLY A 103 -11.42 -0.95 -8.11
CA GLY A 103 -10.92 -1.64 -6.92
C GLY A 103 -10.10 -2.88 -7.27
N HIS A 104 -9.00 -3.10 -6.56
CA HIS A 104 -8.16 -4.29 -6.69
C HIS A 104 -8.19 -5.17 -5.44
N GLU A 105 -8.60 -4.62 -4.30
CA GLU A 105 -8.76 -5.31 -3.03
C GLU A 105 -10.11 -6.02 -2.95
N PHE A 106 -10.15 -7.22 -2.38
CA PHE A 106 -11.34 -8.07 -2.28
C PHE A 106 -12.52 -7.39 -1.58
N GLY A 107 -12.30 -6.72 -0.45
CA GLY A 107 -13.34 -6.02 0.29
C GLY A 107 -14.00 -4.92 -0.55
N ARG A 108 -13.19 -4.12 -1.25
CA ARG A 108 -13.66 -3.04 -2.13
C ARG A 108 -14.41 -3.55 -3.36
N ILE A 109 -14.00 -4.69 -3.91
CA ILE A 109 -14.73 -5.34 -5.00
C ILE A 109 -16.08 -5.84 -4.49
N THR A 110 -16.09 -6.45 -3.31
CA THR A 110 -17.31 -7.05 -2.72
C THR A 110 -18.39 -6.02 -2.43
N TRP A 111 -18.07 -4.93 -1.68
CA TRP A 111 -19.08 -3.93 -1.37
C TRP A 111 -19.60 -3.20 -2.62
N TRP A 112 -18.74 -2.98 -3.63
CA TRP A 112 -19.17 -2.42 -4.91
C TRP A 112 -20.18 -3.31 -5.64
N GLN A 113 -19.92 -4.60 -5.73
CA GLN A 113 -20.84 -5.54 -6.34
C GLN A 113 -22.16 -5.65 -5.58
N ASN A 114 -22.12 -5.51 -4.25
CA ASN A 114 -23.32 -5.49 -3.41
C ASN A 114 -24.16 -4.24 -3.68
N LEU A 115 -23.56 -3.05 -3.76
CA LEU A 115 -24.27 -1.82 -4.12
C LEU A 115 -24.91 -1.92 -5.51
N LYS A 116 -24.14 -2.36 -6.50
CA LYS A 116 -24.65 -2.54 -7.87
C LYS A 116 -25.86 -3.47 -7.93
N ARG A 117 -25.86 -4.55 -7.15
CA ARG A 117 -27.00 -5.47 -7.06
C ARG A 117 -28.20 -4.84 -6.35
N ARG A 118 -27.97 -4.00 -5.34
CA ARG A 118 -29.02 -3.33 -4.56
C ARG A 118 -29.70 -2.20 -5.34
N PHE A 119 -29.00 -1.56 -6.28
CA PHE A 119 -29.49 -0.41 -7.05
C PHE A 119 -29.40 -0.65 -8.57
N PRO A 120 -30.16 -1.60 -9.14
CA PRO A 120 -30.06 -1.99 -10.55
C PRO A 120 -30.50 -0.89 -11.54
N GLY A 121 -31.18 0.14 -11.07
CA GLY A 121 -31.61 1.29 -11.87
C GLY A 121 -30.56 2.40 -12.00
N ILE A 122 -29.40 2.27 -11.31
CA ILE A 122 -28.30 3.23 -11.35
C ILE A 122 -27.16 2.65 -12.20
N GLU A 123 -26.54 3.47 -13.03
CA GLU A 123 -25.35 3.08 -13.78
C GLU A 123 -24.11 3.08 -12.87
N PHE A 124 -23.40 1.93 -12.75
CA PHE A 124 -22.16 1.78 -11.96
C PHE A 124 -20.96 1.64 -12.87
N VAL A 125 -20.04 2.61 -12.79
CA VAL A 125 -18.85 2.72 -13.65
C VAL A 125 -17.58 2.57 -12.85
N GLU A 126 -16.69 1.68 -13.26
CA GLU A 126 -15.31 1.57 -12.75
C GLU A 126 -14.31 2.00 -13.80
N VAL A 127 -13.33 2.83 -13.42
CA VAL A 127 -12.31 3.37 -14.31
C VAL A 127 -10.92 3.08 -13.78
N ASP A 128 -9.99 2.67 -14.66
CA ASP A 128 -8.61 2.39 -14.29
C ASP A 128 -7.86 3.70 -14.00
N ALA A 129 -7.68 4.02 -12.74
CA ALA A 129 -7.07 5.27 -12.27
C ALA A 129 -5.77 5.05 -11.46
N SER A 130 -5.53 3.85 -10.98
CA SER A 130 -4.44 3.51 -10.07
C SER A 130 -3.41 2.52 -10.65
N THR A 131 -3.53 2.20 -11.95
CA THR A 131 -2.71 1.25 -12.69
C THR A 131 -1.95 1.92 -13.84
N LEU A 132 -0.88 1.27 -14.30
CA LEU A 132 -0.13 1.67 -15.49
C LEU A 132 -0.88 1.34 -16.79
N TYR A 133 -1.67 0.26 -16.75
CA TYR A 133 -2.40 -0.29 -17.89
C TYR A 133 -3.89 -0.36 -17.60
N GLY A 134 -4.70 -0.35 -18.62
CA GLY A 134 -6.15 -0.59 -18.53
C GLY A 134 -6.47 -2.08 -18.38
N VAL A 135 -7.69 -2.37 -17.94
CA VAL A 135 -8.16 -3.76 -17.79
C VAL A 135 -8.14 -4.53 -19.12
N ASP A 136 -8.36 -3.86 -20.22
CA ASP A 136 -8.38 -4.50 -21.54
C ASP A 136 -6.96 -4.89 -22.01
N ASP A 137 -5.94 -4.14 -21.58
CA ASP A 137 -4.54 -4.44 -21.90
C ASP A 137 -4.00 -5.66 -21.13
N VAL A 138 -4.53 -5.94 -19.95
CA VAL A 138 -4.07 -7.01 -19.05
C VAL A 138 -5.05 -8.18 -18.92
N SER A 139 -6.24 -8.08 -19.54
CA SER A 139 -7.32 -9.08 -19.42
C SER A 139 -6.92 -10.48 -19.91
N SER A 140 -5.97 -10.58 -20.82
CA SER A 140 -5.42 -11.84 -21.33
C SER A 140 -4.25 -12.38 -20.50
N ALA A 141 -3.75 -11.62 -19.53
CA ALA A 141 -2.61 -12.02 -18.71
C ALA A 141 -3.04 -13.06 -17.66
N ASP A 142 -2.26 -14.14 -17.53
CA ASP A 142 -2.41 -15.11 -16.46
C ASP A 142 -1.65 -14.64 -15.22
N PHE A 143 -2.39 -14.15 -14.20
CA PHE A 143 -1.83 -13.70 -12.93
C PHE A 143 -1.61 -14.84 -11.92
N SER A 144 -1.94 -16.08 -12.28
CA SER A 144 -1.67 -17.26 -11.45
C SER A 144 -0.19 -17.60 -11.38
N GLY A 145 0.60 -17.07 -12.30
CA GLY A 145 2.03 -17.32 -12.42
C GLY A 145 2.92 -16.36 -11.64
N SER A 146 4.19 -16.37 -11.97
CA SER A 146 5.21 -15.49 -11.40
C SER A 146 5.17 -14.10 -12.04
N PHE A 147 5.77 -13.11 -11.36
CA PHE A 147 6.00 -11.79 -11.92
C PHE A 147 6.71 -11.81 -13.29
N SER A 148 7.68 -12.72 -13.47
CA SER A 148 8.38 -12.86 -14.75
C SER A 148 7.45 -13.34 -15.88
N ALA A 149 6.46 -14.18 -15.57
CA ALA A 149 5.44 -14.61 -16.54
C ALA A 149 4.52 -13.43 -16.90
N PHE A 150 4.05 -12.69 -15.89
CA PHE A 150 3.25 -11.47 -16.08
C PHE A 150 3.97 -10.45 -16.97
N ARG A 151 5.23 -10.11 -16.66
CA ARG A 151 6.03 -9.17 -17.46
C ARG A 151 6.18 -9.62 -18.93
N ARG A 152 6.35 -10.92 -19.14
CA ARG A 152 6.47 -11.47 -20.50
C ARG A 152 5.15 -11.39 -21.28
N GLN A 153 4.04 -11.67 -20.62
CA GLN A 153 2.70 -11.58 -21.24
C GLN A 153 2.30 -10.14 -21.55
N LEU A 154 2.68 -9.20 -20.69
CA LEU A 154 2.44 -7.78 -20.90
C LEU A 154 3.19 -7.25 -22.13
N GLY A 155 4.40 -7.77 -22.42
CA GLY A 155 5.18 -7.41 -23.58
C GLY A 155 5.45 -5.91 -23.69
N GLU A 156 5.13 -5.31 -24.83
CA GLU A 156 5.28 -3.89 -25.13
C GLU A 156 3.94 -3.13 -25.06
N ALA A 157 3.00 -3.57 -24.24
CA ALA A 157 1.73 -2.88 -24.07
C ALA A 157 1.97 -1.40 -23.73
N PRO A 158 1.27 -0.46 -24.36
CA PRO A 158 1.46 0.96 -24.10
C PRO A 158 0.92 1.32 -22.71
N LEU A 159 1.62 2.23 -22.05
CA LEU A 159 1.11 2.81 -20.81
C LEU A 159 -0.19 3.57 -21.09
N ARG A 160 -1.09 3.58 -20.12
CA ARG A 160 -2.30 4.41 -20.13
C ARG A 160 -1.90 5.88 -20.37
N THR A 161 -2.68 6.57 -21.17
CA THR A 161 -2.47 7.99 -21.44
C THR A 161 -2.80 8.84 -20.20
N LEU A 162 -1.97 9.85 -19.93
CA LEU A 162 -2.25 10.85 -18.89
C LEU A 162 -3.56 11.60 -19.17
N VAL A 163 -4.36 11.76 -18.15
CA VAL A 163 -5.59 12.54 -18.20
C VAL A 163 -5.33 13.94 -17.63
N PRO A 164 -5.63 15.03 -18.35
CA PRO A 164 -5.44 16.37 -17.85
C PRO A 164 -6.32 16.66 -16.64
N THR A 165 -5.86 17.53 -15.76
CA THR A 165 -6.67 18.08 -14.67
C THR A 165 -7.88 18.80 -15.27
N PRO A 166 -9.11 18.52 -14.82
CA PRO A 166 -10.29 19.26 -15.30
C PRO A 166 -10.17 20.75 -14.92
N ALA A 167 -10.41 21.64 -15.89
CA ALA A 167 -10.42 23.07 -15.64
C ALA A 167 -11.69 23.54 -14.90
N THR A 168 -12.78 22.80 -15.05
CA THR A 168 -14.06 23.04 -14.38
C THR A 168 -14.72 21.71 -14.06
N LEU A 169 -15.55 21.69 -13.05
CA LEU A 169 -16.39 20.56 -12.69
C LEU A 169 -17.88 20.90 -12.91
N PRO A 170 -18.78 19.92 -13.04
CA PRO A 170 -20.21 20.13 -13.15
C PRO A 170 -20.80 20.83 -11.93
N ALA A 171 -22.10 21.19 -11.97
CA ALA A 171 -22.76 21.78 -10.81
C ALA A 171 -22.63 20.87 -9.57
N PRO A 172 -22.24 21.43 -8.40
CA PRO A 172 -22.09 20.63 -7.19
C PRO A 172 -23.43 20.10 -6.68
N VAL A 173 -23.39 18.89 -6.12
CA VAL A 173 -24.49 18.30 -5.35
C VAL A 173 -24.04 18.16 -3.92
N GLU A 174 -24.72 18.80 -3.00
CA GLU A 174 -24.39 18.79 -1.58
C GLU A 174 -24.90 17.52 -0.89
N LEU A 175 -24.08 16.97 -0.01
CA LEU A 175 -24.37 15.85 0.89
C LEU A 175 -24.09 16.28 2.33
N GLU A 176 -24.74 15.67 3.29
CA GLU A 176 -24.33 15.78 4.68
C GLU A 176 -22.94 15.12 4.85
N SER A 177 -22.01 15.85 5.47
CA SER A 177 -20.62 15.39 5.59
C SER A 177 -19.98 15.85 6.90
N GLU A 178 -18.98 15.10 7.34
CA GLU A 178 -18.15 15.43 8.50
C GLU A 178 -16.99 16.37 8.11
N LEU A 179 -16.52 17.14 9.09
CA LEU A 179 -15.31 17.93 8.96
C LEU A 179 -14.10 17.08 9.37
N ILE A 180 -13.05 17.12 8.56
CA ILE A 180 -11.75 16.55 8.96
C ILE A 180 -11.00 17.56 9.82
N VAL A 181 -10.64 17.12 11.03
CA VAL A 181 -9.75 17.88 11.90
C VAL A 181 -8.34 17.87 11.33
N THR A 182 -7.73 19.04 11.16
CA THR A 182 -6.34 19.19 10.71
C THR A 182 -5.41 18.44 11.67
N PRO A 183 -4.59 17.49 11.17
CA PRO A 183 -3.62 16.80 12.00
C PRO A 183 -2.42 17.70 12.29
N GLU A 184 -1.64 17.35 13.32
CA GLU A 184 -0.27 17.85 13.42
C GLU A 184 0.55 17.35 12.21
N PRO A 185 1.50 18.14 11.70
CA PRO A 185 2.33 17.73 10.57
C PRO A 185 3.14 16.45 10.88
N GLY A 186 3.23 15.55 9.91
CA GLY A 186 4.07 14.36 9.98
C GLY A 186 5.45 14.56 9.37
N ASP A 187 6.32 13.57 9.50
CA ASP A 187 7.65 13.58 8.86
C ASP A 187 7.54 13.57 7.33
N ILE A 188 6.50 12.95 6.80
CA ILE A 188 6.14 13.01 5.38
C ILE A 188 4.75 13.62 5.26
N SER A 189 4.65 14.73 4.57
CA SER A 189 3.37 15.40 4.31
C SER A 189 2.53 14.62 3.31
N GLY A 190 1.25 14.42 3.61
CA GLY A 190 0.27 13.83 2.69
C GLY A 190 -0.21 14.84 1.63
N GLY A 191 -0.89 14.33 0.61
CA GLY A 191 -1.54 15.13 -0.42
C GLY A 191 -0.87 15.09 -1.79
N ALA A 192 -1.63 15.47 -2.81
CA ALA A 192 -1.17 15.50 -4.20
C ALA A 192 -0.15 16.61 -4.43
N LEU A 193 -0.29 17.75 -3.75
CA LEU A 193 0.67 18.84 -3.82
C LEU A 193 2.05 18.37 -3.31
N ALA A 194 2.11 17.79 -2.11
CA ALA A 194 3.34 17.27 -1.54
C ALA A 194 3.93 16.14 -2.40
N GLY A 195 3.08 15.26 -2.92
CA GLY A 195 3.50 14.19 -3.83
C GLY A 195 4.15 14.72 -5.11
N ASN A 196 3.58 15.75 -5.75
CA ASN A 196 4.17 16.36 -6.95
C ASN A 196 5.47 17.09 -6.64
N GLN A 197 5.54 17.82 -5.53
CA GLN A 197 6.79 18.45 -5.08
C GLN A 197 7.90 17.42 -4.84
N HIS A 198 7.57 16.29 -4.21
CA HIS A 198 8.53 15.20 -4.02
C HIS A 198 8.95 14.57 -5.35
N LEU A 199 8.02 14.34 -6.28
CA LEU A 199 8.29 13.82 -7.62
C LEU A 199 9.28 14.72 -8.37
N ASP A 200 9.03 16.03 -8.37
CA ASP A 200 9.89 17.00 -9.03
C ASP A 200 11.27 17.09 -8.37
N SER A 201 11.32 17.13 -7.03
CA SER A 201 12.58 17.17 -6.28
C SER A 201 13.43 15.93 -6.52
N TYR A 202 12.85 14.73 -6.55
CA TYR A 202 13.57 13.49 -6.83
C TYR A 202 14.21 13.49 -8.21
N PHE A 203 13.44 13.84 -9.25
CA PHE A 203 13.95 13.86 -10.64
C PHE A 203 14.76 15.13 -10.98
N ALA A 204 14.83 16.11 -10.09
CA ALA A 204 15.78 17.23 -10.21
C ALA A 204 17.21 16.83 -9.79
N THR A 205 17.36 15.68 -9.10
CA THR A 205 18.66 15.13 -8.68
C THR A 205 19.14 14.04 -9.63
N ARG A 206 20.32 13.45 -9.34
CA ARG A 206 20.84 12.28 -10.05
C ARG A 206 20.45 10.94 -9.42
N ALA A 207 19.59 10.95 -8.40
CA ALA A 207 19.19 9.75 -7.66
C ALA A 207 18.57 8.68 -8.57
N ALA A 208 17.78 9.08 -9.56
CA ALA A 208 17.20 8.14 -10.53
C ALA A 208 18.25 7.36 -11.33
N SER A 209 19.41 7.97 -11.61
CA SER A 209 20.50 7.34 -12.36
C SER A 209 21.32 6.33 -11.55
N THR A 210 21.14 6.27 -10.21
CA THR A 210 21.85 5.37 -9.27
C THR A 210 20.93 4.50 -8.43
N TYR A 211 19.64 4.53 -8.70
CA TYR A 211 18.60 3.86 -7.89
C TYR A 211 18.83 2.34 -7.73
N LYS A 212 19.29 1.66 -8.76
CA LYS A 212 19.55 0.21 -8.72
C LYS A 212 20.59 -0.17 -7.67
N GLU A 213 21.60 0.67 -7.47
CA GLU A 213 22.66 0.48 -6.49
C GLU A 213 22.19 0.79 -5.06
N THR A 214 21.34 1.83 -4.91
CA THR A 214 20.98 2.35 -3.60
C THR A 214 19.73 1.70 -2.99
N ARG A 215 18.80 1.22 -3.80
CA ARG A 215 17.47 0.72 -3.39
C ARG A 215 17.41 -0.36 -2.31
N ASN A 216 18.52 -1.04 -2.06
CA ASN A 216 18.63 -2.06 -1.01
C ASN A 216 19.24 -1.53 0.29
N GLN A 217 19.64 -0.28 0.35
CA GLN A 217 20.12 0.33 1.58
C GLN A 217 18.98 0.40 2.62
N LEU A 218 19.35 0.42 3.90
CA LEU A 218 18.40 0.56 5.01
C LEU A 218 17.97 2.01 5.18
N GLU A 219 18.91 2.94 5.03
CA GLU A 219 18.72 4.38 5.17
C GLU A 219 19.68 5.15 4.25
N GLY A 220 19.52 6.46 4.15
CA GLY A 220 20.38 7.35 3.38
C GLY A 220 19.58 8.41 2.63
N GLU A 221 20.28 9.42 2.14
CA GLU A 221 19.66 10.44 1.29
C GLU A 221 19.35 9.86 -0.10
N SER A 222 18.09 9.93 -0.50
CA SER A 222 17.62 9.48 -1.83
C SER A 222 17.96 8.02 -2.17
N PHE A 223 18.14 7.15 -1.16
CA PHE A 223 18.40 5.72 -1.40
C PHE A 223 17.18 5.00 -2.03
N ALA A 224 16.00 5.52 -1.83
CA ALA A 224 14.74 5.04 -2.39
C ALA A 224 13.99 6.18 -3.08
N THR A 225 13.01 5.84 -3.94
CA THR A 225 12.23 6.85 -4.66
C THR A 225 11.26 7.63 -3.76
N GLY A 226 10.83 7.05 -2.63
CA GLY A 226 9.89 7.67 -1.72
C GLY A 226 8.46 7.86 -2.28
N PHE A 227 8.12 7.30 -3.43
CA PHE A 227 6.81 7.50 -4.08
C PHE A 227 5.69 6.64 -3.47
N SER A 228 6.02 5.59 -2.72
CA SER A 228 5.05 4.59 -2.26
C SER A 228 3.90 5.14 -1.40
N PRO A 229 4.08 6.10 -0.47
CA PRO A 229 2.97 6.68 0.29
C PRO A 229 1.95 7.40 -0.61
N TYR A 230 2.44 8.15 -1.59
CA TYR A 230 1.60 8.89 -2.53
C TYR A 230 0.88 7.97 -3.52
N LEU A 231 1.53 6.88 -3.93
CA LEU A 231 0.91 5.85 -4.78
C LEU A 231 -0.16 5.05 -4.04
N ALA A 232 0.03 4.77 -2.74
CA ALA A 232 -0.90 3.99 -1.93
C ALA A 232 -2.23 4.71 -1.74
N ASN A 233 -2.20 6.03 -1.50
CA ASN A 233 -3.38 6.87 -1.33
C ASN A 233 -3.87 7.51 -2.65
N GLY A 234 -3.12 7.31 -3.73
CA GLY A 234 -3.45 7.85 -5.04
C GLY A 234 -3.27 9.37 -5.18
N CYS A 235 -2.44 9.98 -4.33
CA CYS A 235 -1.99 11.37 -4.46
C CYS A 235 -1.10 11.55 -5.71
N LEU A 236 -0.37 10.50 -6.09
CA LEU A 236 0.30 10.35 -7.39
C LEU A 236 -0.26 9.13 -8.13
N SER A 237 -0.28 9.20 -9.45
CA SER A 237 -0.52 8.03 -10.29
C SER A 237 0.80 7.39 -10.73
N PRO A 238 0.81 6.07 -10.98
CA PRO A 238 2.00 5.42 -11.53
C PRO A 238 2.34 5.94 -12.93
N VAL A 239 1.36 6.41 -13.70
CA VAL A 239 1.56 6.97 -15.04
C VAL A 239 2.24 8.35 -15.00
N GLN A 240 1.92 9.19 -13.98
CA GLN A 240 2.64 10.44 -13.76
C GLN A 240 4.13 10.18 -13.51
N ILE A 241 4.46 9.22 -12.64
CA ILE A 241 5.84 8.84 -12.34
C ILE A 241 6.54 8.30 -13.61
N ALA A 242 5.90 7.39 -14.34
CA ALA A 242 6.48 6.82 -15.56
C ALA A 242 6.74 7.88 -16.66
N ASN A 243 5.84 8.86 -16.82
CA ASN A 243 6.05 9.95 -17.77
C ASN A 243 7.17 10.92 -17.29
N ARG A 244 7.24 11.20 -15.99
CA ARG A 244 8.32 12.04 -15.44
C ARG A 244 9.69 11.35 -15.56
N LEU A 245 9.73 10.04 -15.34
CA LEU A 245 10.92 9.21 -15.61
C LEU A 245 11.34 9.28 -17.06
N LYS A 246 10.40 9.15 -18.01
CA LYS A 246 10.69 9.27 -19.44
C LYS A 246 11.28 10.63 -19.81
N THR A 247 10.77 11.73 -19.24
CA THR A 247 11.34 13.07 -19.41
C THR A 247 12.76 13.12 -18.86
N TYR A 248 13.00 12.59 -17.66
CA TYR A 248 14.34 12.50 -17.06
C TYR A 248 15.32 11.73 -17.96
N GLU A 249 14.89 10.62 -18.56
CA GLU A 249 15.73 9.84 -19.48
C GLU A 249 16.07 10.59 -20.77
N GLN A 250 15.18 11.44 -21.26
CA GLN A 250 15.46 12.31 -22.41
C GLN A 250 16.56 13.33 -22.10
N ASP A 251 16.57 13.88 -20.89
CA ASP A 251 17.52 14.91 -20.45
C ASP A 251 18.86 14.33 -19.99
N HIS A 252 18.87 13.11 -19.43
CA HIS A 252 20.00 12.55 -18.71
C HIS A 252 20.50 11.21 -19.24
N GLY A 253 19.79 10.62 -20.19
CA GLY A 253 20.03 9.28 -20.71
C GLY A 253 19.38 8.18 -19.85
N ALA A 254 18.87 7.15 -20.52
CA ALA A 254 18.38 5.94 -19.87
C ALA A 254 19.55 5.06 -19.39
N ASN A 255 19.37 4.38 -18.28
CA ASN A 255 20.31 3.39 -17.76
C ASN A 255 19.60 2.29 -16.94
N ASP A 256 20.33 1.31 -16.44
CA ASP A 256 19.82 0.22 -15.64
C ASP A 256 19.04 0.69 -14.40
N SER A 257 19.39 1.82 -13.80
CA SER A 257 18.72 2.36 -12.61
C SER A 257 17.38 2.99 -12.97
N THR A 258 17.31 3.73 -14.06
CA THR A 258 16.04 4.31 -14.54
C THR A 258 15.07 3.21 -14.98
N GLU A 259 15.55 2.18 -15.69
CA GLU A 259 14.75 0.99 -16.01
C GLU A 259 14.25 0.30 -14.73
N TRP A 260 15.07 0.26 -13.67
CA TRP A 260 14.68 -0.37 -12.42
C TRP A 260 13.54 0.36 -11.69
N ILE A 261 13.43 1.68 -11.83
CA ILE A 261 12.28 2.44 -11.28
C ILE A 261 10.97 1.96 -11.93
N LEU A 262 10.95 1.83 -13.26
CA LEU A 262 9.78 1.29 -13.96
C LEU A 262 9.51 -0.17 -13.57
N PHE A 263 10.56 -0.97 -13.37
CA PHE A 263 10.46 -2.36 -12.92
C PHE A 263 9.76 -2.49 -11.56
N GLU A 264 10.01 -1.58 -10.60
CA GLU A 264 9.32 -1.57 -9.30
C GLU A 264 7.84 -1.13 -9.44
N LEU A 265 7.53 -0.20 -10.34
CA LEU A 265 6.14 0.12 -10.67
C LEU A 265 5.40 -1.08 -11.28
N LEU A 266 6.09 -1.89 -12.10
CA LEU A 266 5.52 -3.14 -12.64
C LEU A 266 5.27 -4.20 -11.56
N TRP A 267 6.09 -4.27 -10.49
CA TRP A 267 5.79 -5.13 -9.34
C TRP A 267 4.50 -4.72 -8.64
N ARG A 268 4.30 -3.41 -8.43
CA ARG A 268 3.04 -2.89 -7.88
C ARG A 268 1.86 -3.22 -8.79
N GLU A 269 2.03 -3.04 -10.10
CA GLU A 269 1.03 -3.38 -11.12
C GLU A 269 0.64 -4.86 -11.02
N PHE A 270 1.64 -5.76 -11.02
CA PHE A 270 1.44 -7.20 -10.85
C PHE A 270 0.62 -7.53 -9.60
N PHE A 271 1.00 -7.00 -8.43
CA PHE A 271 0.28 -7.29 -7.20
C PHE A 271 -1.16 -6.76 -7.20
N ARG A 272 -1.45 -5.66 -7.85
CA ARG A 272 -2.83 -5.16 -7.98
C ARG A 272 -3.71 -6.11 -8.79
N TRP A 273 -3.26 -6.53 -9.95
CA TRP A 273 -4.00 -7.49 -10.78
C TRP A 273 -4.06 -8.88 -10.14
N TYR A 274 -2.98 -9.31 -9.50
CA TYR A 274 -2.89 -10.54 -8.74
C TYR A 274 -3.90 -10.57 -7.57
N GLY A 275 -3.98 -9.50 -6.80
CA GLY A 275 -4.96 -9.35 -5.72
C GLY A 275 -6.40 -9.40 -6.23
N ARG A 276 -6.67 -8.72 -7.35
CA ARG A 276 -7.99 -8.74 -7.99
C ARG A 276 -8.41 -10.14 -8.46
N GLN A 277 -7.49 -10.90 -9.04
CA GLN A 277 -7.76 -12.26 -9.52
C GLN A 277 -7.99 -13.25 -8.39
N HIS A 278 -7.16 -13.20 -7.36
CA HIS A 278 -7.16 -14.19 -6.29
C HIS A 278 -8.11 -13.86 -5.12
N GLY A 279 -8.56 -12.62 -5.02
CA GLY A 279 -9.57 -12.18 -4.06
C GLY A 279 -9.21 -12.53 -2.61
N GLU A 280 -10.10 -13.21 -1.91
CA GLU A 280 -9.93 -13.57 -0.49
C GLU A 280 -8.73 -14.49 -0.21
N LYS A 281 -8.26 -15.25 -1.21
CA LYS A 281 -7.07 -16.12 -1.06
C LYS A 281 -5.80 -15.32 -0.74
N LEU A 282 -5.77 -14.02 -1.07
CA LEU A 282 -4.67 -13.13 -0.70
C LEU A 282 -4.52 -13.02 0.83
N TYR A 283 -5.58 -13.23 1.60
CA TYR A 283 -5.61 -13.13 3.07
C TYR A 283 -5.65 -14.50 3.77
N ALA A 284 -5.73 -15.58 3.00
CA ALA A 284 -5.84 -16.92 3.55
C ALA A 284 -4.50 -17.43 4.10
N PHE A 285 -4.50 -18.15 5.23
CA PHE A 285 -3.29 -18.71 5.85
C PHE A 285 -2.48 -19.59 4.88
N ALA A 286 -3.17 -20.42 4.12
CA ALA A 286 -2.56 -21.28 3.10
C ALA A 286 -2.18 -20.53 1.80
N GLY A 287 -2.45 -19.21 1.75
CA GLY A 287 -2.18 -18.36 0.60
C GLY A 287 -2.88 -18.85 -0.67
N ILE A 288 -2.37 -18.39 -1.80
CA ILE A 288 -2.90 -18.75 -3.11
C ILE A 288 -2.52 -20.19 -3.48
N ASN A 289 -1.37 -20.67 -3.02
CA ASN A 289 -0.89 -22.03 -3.30
C ASN A 289 -1.69 -23.12 -2.57
N GLY A 290 -2.50 -22.75 -1.57
CA GLY A 290 -3.30 -23.70 -0.79
C GLY A 290 -2.49 -24.58 0.17
N GLN A 291 -1.18 -24.34 0.33
CA GLN A 291 -0.29 -25.10 1.20
C GLN A 291 -0.19 -24.40 2.55
N ARG A 292 -0.57 -25.11 3.63
CA ARG A 292 -0.47 -24.55 4.97
C ARG A 292 0.98 -24.58 5.45
N PRO A 293 1.57 -23.41 5.80
CA PRO A 293 2.90 -23.37 6.38
C PRO A 293 2.90 -23.98 7.80
N LEU A 294 4.05 -24.53 8.22
CA LEU A 294 4.24 -25.07 9.57
C LEU A 294 4.56 -23.93 10.55
N THR A 295 3.66 -22.99 10.67
CA THR A 295 3.78 -21.83 11.55
C THR A 295 2.50 -21.67 12.36
N THR A 296 2.58 -20.98 13.50
CA THR A 296 1.43 -20.72 14.38
C THR A 296 1.50 -19.33 14.96
N PHE A 297 0.63 -19.00 15.89
CA PHE A 297 0.63 -17.69 16.53
C PHE A 297 0.97 -17.81 18.01
N TYR A 298 2.07 -17.19 18.42
CA TYR A 298 2.48 -17.01 19.80
C TYR A 298 2.52 -15.51 20.13
N GLN A 299 1.65 -15.08 21.03
CA GLN A 299 1.49 -13.66 21.37
C GLN A 299 2.80 -13.03 21.87
N ASP A 300 3.58 -13.74 22.71
CA ASP A 300 4.83 -13.21 23.27
C ASP A 300 5.88 -13.01 22.18
N ARG A 301 6.08 -13.99 21.29
CA ARG A 301 7.00 -13.86 20.15
C ARG A 301 6.59 -12.73 19.23
N PHE A 302 5.28 -12.59 18.96
CA PHE A 302 4.75 -11.51 18.14
C PHE A 302 4.99 -10.14 18.80
N ASN A 303 4.75 -10.01 20.11
CA ASN A 303 5.00 -8.78 20.85
C ASN A 303 6.48 -8.40 20.81
N ARG A 304 7.39 -9.37 21.00
CA ARG A 304 8.85 -9.13 20.93
C ARG A 304 9.26 -8.65 19.55
N TRP A 305 8.77 -9.28 18.49
CA TRP A 305 9.03 -8.85 17.13
C TRP A 305 8.47 -7.45 16.87
N ARG A 306 7.20 -7.22 17.20
CA ARG A 306 6.52 -5.95 17.03
C ARG A 306 7.21 -4.78 17.74
N ASP A 307 7.68 -5.01 18.94
CA ASP A 307 8.26 -3.97 19.80
C ASP A 307 9.80 -3.85 19.65
N GLY A 308 10.39 -4.60 18.72
CA GLY A 308 11.82 -4.58 18.46
C GLY A 308 12.64 -5.07 19.65
N ASN A 309 12.27 -6.22 20.20
CA ASN A 309 12.92 -6.88 21.36
C ASN A 309 13.20 -8.37 21.07
N THR A 310 13.80 -8.63 19.91
CA THR A 310 14.25 -9.96 19.47
C THR A 310 15.77 -10.12 19.75
N PRO A 311 16.34 -11.32 19.58
CA PRO A 311 17.80 -11.52 19.66
C PRO A 311 18.60 -10.80 18.56
N TRP A 312 17.99 -10.31 17.51
CA TRP A 312 18.65 -9.72 16.34
C TRP A 312 18.48 -8.20 16.31
N ASP A 313 19.58 -7.47 16.55
CA ASP A 313 19.57 -6.00 16.57
C ASP A 313 19.10 -5.38 15.26
N ILE A 314 19.42 -5.99 14.12
CA ILE A 314 18.97 -5.48 12.81
C ILE A 314 17.44 -5.53 12.65
N VAL A 315 16.81 -6.58 13.19
CA VAL A 315 15.34 -6.70 13.22
C VAL A 315 14.75 -5.67 14.18
N ASN A 316 15.37 -5.52 15.35
CA ASN A 316 14.92 -4.56 16.37
C ASN A 316 14.96 -3.12 15.83
N ALA A 317 16.05 -2.75 15.16
CA ALA A 317 16.19 -1.44 14.52
C ALA A 317 15.09 -1.19 13.50
N CYS A 318 14.87 -2.12 12.57
CA CYS A 318 13.82 -2.02 11.56
C CYS A 318 12.42 -1.88 12.18
N MET A 319 12.10 -2.64 13.22
CA MET A 319 10.77 -2.61 13.85
C MET A 319 10.53 -1.32 14.63
N ARG A 320 11.58 -0.75 15.23
CA ARG A 320 11.51 0.54 15.93
C ARG A 320 11.38 1.70 14.96
N GLU A 321 12.12 1.69 13.85
CA GLU A 321 11.93 2.65 12.75
C GLU A 321 10.47 2.63 12.26
N LEU A 322 9.96 1.44 11.90
CA LEU A 322 8.58 1.27 11.46
C LEU A 322 7.57 1.83 12.47
N LYS A 323 7.78 1.55 13.76
CA LYS A 323 6.88 1.99 14.84
C LYS A 323 6.87 3.52 15.01
N GLN A 324 8.03 4.16 14.84
CA GLN A 324 8.16 5.61 15.03
C GLN A 324 7.78 6.43 13.80
N THR A 325 8.09 5.94 12.61
CA THR A 325 7.97 6.72 11.37
C THR A 325 6.83 6.27 10.45
N GLY A 326 6.34 5.04 10.63
CA GLY A 326 5.43 4.42 9.67
C GLY A 326 6.10 4.06 8.35
N GLN A 327 7.41 4.13 8.27
CA GLN A 327 8.22 3.84 7.09
C GLN A 327 9.16 2.67 7.37
N LEU A 328 9.54 1.98 6.31
CA LEU A 328 10.58 0.96 6.36
C LEU A 328 11.12 0.71 4.94
N SER A 329 12.44 0.64 4.81
CA SER A 329 13.09 0.32 3.54
C SER A 329 12.64 -1.04 2.99
N ASN A 330 12.73 -1.23 1.66
CA ASN A 330 12.42 -2.52 1.03
C ASN A 330 13.23 -3.67 1.66
N ARG A 331 14.51 -3.44 1.94
CA ARG A 331 15.39 -4.43 2.58
C ARG A 331 14.96 -4.71 4.02
N GLY A 332 14.64 -3.68 4.79
CA GLY A 332 14.14 -3.82 6.15
C GLY A 332 12.87 -4.67 6.22
N ARG A 333 11.90 -4.44 5.30
CA ARG A 333 10.68 -5.26 5.21
C ARG A 333 10.98 -6.74 5.00
N GLN A 334 11.91 -7.06 4.11
CA GLN A 334 12.32 -8.44 3.84
C GLN A 334 12.99 -9.10 5.04
N ILE A 335 13.87 -8.39 5.74
CA ILE A 335 14.58 -8.86 6.93
C ILE A 335 13.58 -9.20 8.03
N VAL A 336 12.70 -8.27 8.38
CA VAL A 336 11.76 -8.50 9.50
C VAL A 336 10.68 -9.51 9.18
N ALA A 337 10.22 -9.58 7.92
CA ALA A 337 9.26 -10.60 7.49
C ALA A 337 9.88 -12.00 7.50
N SER A 338 11.12 -12.15 7.03
CA SER A 338 11.85 -13.40 7.10
C SER A 338 12.06 -13.85 8.55
N CYS A 339 12.45 -12.95 9.44
CA CYS A 339 12.57 -13.24 10.87
C CYS A 339 11.26 -13.77 11.46
N LEU A 340 10.15 -13.09 11.21
CA LEU A 340 8.85 -13.49 11.74
C LEU A 340 8.45 -14.91 11.30
N VAL A 341 8.64 -15.22 10.03
CA VAL A 341 8.21 -16.51 9.45
C VAL A 341 9.18 -17.63 9.79
N ASN A 342 10.49 -17.42 9.62
CA ASN A 342 11.48 -18.49 9.65
C ASN A 342 12.11 -18.68 11.05
N GLU A 343 12.47 -17.58 11.74
CA GLU A 343 13.13 -17.66 13.04
C GLU A 343 12.11 -17.79 14.18
N LEU A 344 11.01 -17.03 14.11
CA LEU A 344 10.00 -17.03 15.15
C LEU A 344 8.88 -18.06 14.90
N GLY A 345 8.80 -18.63 13.71
CA GLY A 345 7.79 -19.64 13.34
C GLY A 345 6.34 -19.13 13.43
N LEU A 346 6.13 -17.83 13.20
CA LEU A 346 4.82 -17.21 13.37
C LEU A 346 3.97 -17.23 12.08
N ASP A 347 2.65 -17.22 12.27
CA ASP A 347 1.68 -17.00 11.20
C ASP A 347 1.99 -15.65 10.50
N TRP A 348 2.40 -15.71 9.24
CA TRP A 348 2.77 -14.55 8.44
C TRP A 348 1.72 -13.45 8.43
N ARG A 349 0.44 -13.80 8.63
CA ARG A 349 -0.66 -12.84 8.63
C ARG A 349 -0.61 -11.87 9.80
N CYS A 350 -0.04 -12.24 10.94
CA CYS A 350 0.12 -11.30 12.06
C CYS A 350 1.12 -10.19 11.71
N GLY A 351 2.19 -10.50 10.98
CA GLY A 351 3.12 -9.50 10.46
C GLY A 351 2.49 -8.63 9.37
N ALA A 352 1.76 -9.24 8.44
CA ALA A 352 1.01 -8.52 7.40
C ALA A 352 0.00 -7.54 8.02
N SER A 353 -0.71 -7.95 9.08
CA SER A 353 -1.65 -7.12 9.80
C SER A 353 -0.96 -5.96 10.54
N TYR A 354 0.17 -6.19 11.18
CA TYR A 354 0.94 -5.11 11.80
C TYR A 354 1.46 -4.09 10.77
N PHE A 355 1.90 -4.55 9.60
CA PHE A 355 2.27 -3.67 8.49
C PHE A 355 1.06 -2.88 7.97
N THR A 356 -0.11 -3.50 7.90
CA THR A 356 -1.37 -2.81 7.56
C THR A 356 -1.63 -1.63 8.51
N GLN A 357 -1.38 -1.82 9.80
CA GLN A 357 -1.54 -0.77 10.80
C GLN A 357 -0.51 0.35 10.65
N GLN A 358 0.78 0.00 10.50
CA GLN A 358 1.86 0.95 10.67
C GLN A 358 2.27 1.69 9.39
N LEU A 359 2.32 0.99 8.26
CA LEU A 359 2.89 1.56 7.03
C LEU A 359 2.04 2.70 6.47
N ILE A 360 2.64 3.89 6.32
CA ILE A 360 1.99 5.04 5.66
C ILE A 360 1.77 4.78 4.16
N ASP A 361 2.56 3.88 3.57
CA ASP A 361 2.47 3.45 2.18
C ASP A 361 1.72 2.12 2.01
N TYR A 362 0.86 1.75 2.96
CA TYR A 362 0.11 0.52 2.87
C TYR A 362 -0.74 0.42 1.60
N ASP A 363 -0.40 -0.54 0.75
CA ASP A 363 -1.20 -1.00 -0.38
C ASP A 363 -1.60 -2.46 -0.11
N PRO A 364 -2.90 -2.78 -0.04
CA PRO A 364 -3.36 -4.12 0.34
C PRO A 364 -2.76 -5.23 -0.51
N CYS A 365 -2.75 -5.06 -1.84
CA CYS A 365 -2.28 -6.08 -2.75
C CYS A 365 -0.77 -6.30 -2.65
N SER A 366 -0.01 -5.20 -2.56
CA SER A 366 1.45 -5.25 -2.41
C SER A 366 1.86 -5.82 -1.06
N ASN A 367 1.23 -5.37 0.03
CA ASN A 367 1.56 -5.84 1.37
C ASN A 367 1.30 -7.35 1.52
N TRP A 368 0.06 -7.78 1.31
CA TRP A 368 -0.33 -9.18 1.51
C TRP A 368 0.32 -10.10 0.50
N GLY A 369 0.53 -9.64 -0.75
CA GLY A 369 1.24 -10.41 -1.77
C GLY A 369 2.72 -10.64 -1.44
N ASN A 370 3.43 -9.62 -0.92
CA ASN A 370 4.82 -9.75 -0.49
C ASN A 370 4.96 -10.63 0.76
N TRP A 371 4.03 -10.55 1.72
CA TRP A 371 4.02 -11.44 2.86
C TRP A 371 3.82 -12.91 2.46
N GLN A 372 2.89 -13.18 1.54
CA GLN A 372 2.73 -14.53 0.96
C GLN A 372 4.00 -14.99 0.22
N TYR A 373 4.68 -14.06 -0.48
CA TYR A 373 5.93 -14.34 -1.18
C TYR A 373 7.04 -14.79 -0.22
N ILE A 374 7.22 -14.09 0.91
CA ILE A 374 8.19 -14.46 1.94
C ILE A 374 7.81 -15.79 2.62
N ALA A 375 6.53 -15.97 2.93
CA ALA A 375 6.03 -17.19 3.59
C ALA A 375 5.96 -18.43 2.69
N GLY A 376 6.24 -18.30 1.38
CA GLY A 376 6.22 -19.41 0.44
C GLY A 376 4.83 -19.94 0.06
N VAL A 377 3.78 -19.14 0.34
CA VAL A 377 2.37 -19.52 0.05
C VAL A 377 1.76 -18.72 -1.12
N GLY A 378 2.56 -17.87 -1.77
CA GLY A 378 2.15 -16.98 -2.86
C GLY A 378 2.93 -17.21 -4.15
N ALA A 379 3.19 -16.13 -4.89
CA ALA A 379 3.78 -16.12 -6.22
C ALA A 379 5.29 -16.46 -6.29
N ASP A 380 5.95 -16.82 -5.19
CA ASP A 380 7.37 -17.19 -5.23
C ASP A 380 7.56 -18.62 -5.77
N PRO A 381 8.23 -18.79 -6.93
CA PRO A 381 8.50 -20.12 -7.48
C PRO A 381 9.51 -20.94 -6.64
N ARG A 382 10.17 -20.33 -5.65
CA ARG A 382 11.18 -20.98 -4.79
C ARG A 382 10.63 -21.49 -3.47
N GLY A 383 9.31 -21.28 -3.20
CA GLY A 383 8.66 -21.78 -1.99
C GLY A 383 9.01 -21.02 -0.71
N GLY A 384 9.29 -19.72 -0.81
CA GLY A 384 9.56 -18.84 0.33
C GLY A 384 10.98 -18.28 0.38
N ARG A 385 11.20 -17.37 1.33
CA ARG A 385 12.48 -16.66 1.47
C ARG A 385 12.97 -16.73 2.91
N HIS A 386 14.16 -17.23 3.06
CA HIS A 386 14.89 -17.22 4.34
C HIS A 386 16.16 -16.40 4.19
N PHE A 387 16.28 -15.33 4.99
CA PHE A 387 17.45 -14.46 5.03
C PHE A 387 18.25 -14.74 6.28
N ASN A 388 19.56 -15.01 6.13
CA ASN A 388 20.47 -15.09 7.27
C ASN A 388 20.62 -13.68 7.86
N LEU A 389 20.09 -13.44 9.05
CA LEU A 389 19.97 -12.11 9.67
C LEU A 389 21.32 -11.49 9.98
N ASP A 390 22.32 -12.30 10.42
CA ASP A 390 23.66 -11.80 10.70
C ASP A 390 24.34 -11.32 9.41
N LYS A 391 24.24 -12.10 8.33
CA LYS A 391 24.75 -11.66 7.02
C LYS A 391 24.03 -10.42 6.48
N GLN A 392 22.74 -10.26 6.78
CA GLN A 392 22.03 -9.03 6.39
C GLN A 392 22.55 -7.82 7.17
N ALA A 393 22.83 -7.97 8.46
CA ALA A 393 23.42 -6.94 9.29
C ALA A 393 24.84 -6.55 8.83
N GLU A 394 25.69 -7.54 8.53
CA GLU A 394 27.03 -7.32 7.99
C GLU A 394 27.03 -6.62 6.62
N LEU A 395 26.08 -6.96 5.74
CA LEU A 395 26.04 -6.44 4.38
C LEU A 395 25.44 -5.03 4.29
N TRP A 396 24.38 -4.75 5.07
CA TRP A 396 23.59 -3.54 4.91
C TRP A 396 23.80 -2.50 6.01
N ASP A 397 24.46 -2.87 7.10
CA ASP A 397 24.83 -1.99 8.21
C ASP A 397 26.19 -2.42 8.83
N PRO A 398 27.27 -2.49 8.01
CA PRO A 398 28.59 -2.97 8.48
C PRO A 398 29.14 -2.11 9.61
N ASP A 399 28.94 -0.80 9.56
CA ASP A 399 29.42 0.17 10.53
C ASP A 399 28.47 0.35 11.72
N GLN A 400 27.40 -0.42 11.79
CA GLN A 400 26.39 -0.42 12.86
C GLN A 400 25.70 0.95 13.07
N GLN A 401 25.71 1.83 12.08
CA GLN A 401 25.11 3.17 12.19
C GLN A 401 23.60 3.12 12.30
N TYR A 402 22.96 2.32 11.45
CA TYR A 402 21.50 2.14 11.46
C TYR A 402 21.03 1.50 12.77
N ARG A 403 21.68 0.41 13.20
CA ARG A 403 21.37 -0.26 14.48
C ARG A 403 21.58 0.67 15.66
N SER A 404 22.66 1.44 15.69
CA SER A 404 22.94 2.40 16.77
C SER A 404 21.91 3.52 16.85
N ARG A 405 21.37 3.96 15.71
CA ARG A 405 20.32 5.00 15.66
C ARG A 405 19.00 4.50 16.24
N TRP A 406 18.60 3.27 15.92
CA TRP A 406 17.28 2.76 16.23
C TRP A 406 17.25 1.79 17.43
N CYS A 407 18.41 1.25 17.86
CA CYS A 407 18.49 0.33 18.99
C CYS A 407 19.02 1.03 20.24
N GLU A 408 18.13 1.32 21.18
CA GLU A 408 18.48 1.64 22.54
C GLU A 408 18.49 0.34 23.37
N GLY A 409 19.63 0.03 24.00
CA GLY A 409 19.78 -1.13 24.87
C GLY A 409 20.22 -2.41 24.13
N LYS A 410 20.38 -3.48 24.90
CA LYS A 410 20.80 -4.79 24.38
C LYS A 410 19.60 -5.56 23.81
N ALA A 411 19.85 -6.31 22.75
CA ALA A 411 18.90 -7.29 22.25
C ALA A 411 18.56 -8.35 23.31
N ALA A 412 17.37 -8.93 23.21
CA ALA A 412 16.99 -10.05 24.06
C ALA A 412 17.91 -11.25 23.79
N SER A 413 18.31 -11.94 24.86
CA SER A 413 19.21 -13.10 24.72
C SER A 413 18.53 -14.35 24.19
N THR A 414 17.22 -14.45 24.32
CA THR A 414 16.42 -15.63 23.92
C THR A 414 15.10 -15.22 23.29
N ILE A 415 14.55 -16.10 22.46
CA ILE A 415 13.21 -15.92 21.85
C ILE A 415 12.11 -16.26 22.85
N ASP A 416 12.26 -17.36 23.56
CA ASP A 416 11.24 -17.99 24.41
C ASP A 416 11.77 -18.21 25.83
N SER A 417 11.84 -17.16 26.61
CA SER A 417 12.32 -17.28 27.99
C SER A 417 11.36 -18.02 28.91
N PHE A 418 10.05 -18.11 28.55
CA PHE A 418 9.03 -18.79 29.36
C PHE A 418 8.66 -20.17 28.85
N ASP A 419 8.57 -20.37 27.54
CA ASP A 419 8.25 -21.68 26.95
C ASP A 419 9.31 -22.72 27.28
N TYR A 420 10.54 -22.28 27.46
CA TYR A 420 11.66 -23.13 27.85
C TYR A 420 11.63 -23.55 29.32
N TYR A 421 11.01 -22.79 30.19
CA TYR A 421 11.02 -23.06 31.63
C TYR A 421 10.13 -24.25 32.03
N GLY A 422 9.07 -24.49 31.34
CA GLY A 422 8.13 -25.60 31.60
C GLY A 422 8.41 -26.84 30.76
N TRP A 423 9.30 -26.75 29.80
CA TRP A 423 9.70 -27.90 28.99
C TRP A 423 10.50 -28.85 29.86
N PRO A 424 10.28 -30.17 29.79
CA PRO A 424 11.17 -31.11 30.46
C PRO A 424 12.54 -30.89 29.85
N GLN A 425 13.32 -30.08 30.54
CA GLN A 425 14.76 -30.05 30.32
C GLN A 425 15.19 -31.48 30.39
N ASP A 426 15.85 -31.96 29.38
CA ASP A 426 16.44 -33.26 29.38
C ASP A 426 16.95 -33.51 30.80
N ALA A 427 16.31 -34.43 31.46
CA ALA A 427 16.68 -34.79 32.82
C ALA A 427 18.18 -34.92 32.77
N ALA A 428 18.88 -34.00 33.37
CA ALA A 428 20.26 -33.69 33.16
C ALA A 428 20.97 -34.93 32.69
N ALA A 429 21.52 -34.86 31.51
CA ALA A 429 22.47 -35.88 31.10
C ALA A 429 23.40 -36.06 32.27
N PRO A 430 23.53 -37.28 32.78
CA PRO A 430 24.24 -37.54 34.02
C PRO A 430 25.66 -37.02 33.98
#